data_d56fd420ac74e4afcd0e4ceb8af9f46b
#
_entry.id   d56fd420ac74e4afcd0e4ceb8af9f46b
#
_cell.length_a   1.000
_cell.length_b   1.000
_cell.length_c   1.000
_cell.angle_alpha   90.00
_cell.angle_beta   90.00
_cell.angle_gamma   90.00
#
_symmetry.space_group_name_H-M   'P 1'
#
loop_
_entity.id
_entity.type
_entity.pdbx_description
1 polymer ?
#
loop_
_entity_poly.entity_id
_entity_poly.type
_entity_poly.pdbx_seq_one_letter_code
_entity_poly.pdbx_strand_id
1 'polypeptide(L)'
;MSSLATPKEQLTAYQRWELDSFDAPKVSIPPDGKVLLGGAQKKGARAAILPTAAQLERVHQQAHEEGYAAGHRAGSERVAAEALRLQQIAAALGEESRQFDQRVADELLELALAISKQVLGQALKLRPELIVAVVNEVIGRLPLAHQRARLVLHPDDVTLVQQRLGERLKQSGWEIIENAEISCGGCRLEAAECEIDATMERRWQRVVEAIGSEHAWIE
;
A
#
# COMPACT_ATOMS: atom_id res chain seq x y z
N MET A 1 -21.11 -65.51 -2.68
CA MET A 1 -21.49 -64.15 -2.22
C MET A 1 -20.18 -63.41 -1.96
N SER A 2 -19.79 -62.55 -2.88
CA SER A 2 -18.51 -61.84 -2.82
C SER A 2 -18.57 -60.74 -1.78
N SER A 3 -17.72 -60.83 -0.76
CA SER A 3 -17.51 -59.77 0.22
C SER A 3 -16.75 -58.63 -0.47
N LEU A 4 -17.43 -57.55 -0.78
CA LEU A 4 -16.84 -56.29 -1.27
C LEU A 4 -16.09 -55.65 -0.10
N ALA A 5 -14.76 -55.76 -0.11
CA ALA A 5 -13.91 -55.00 0.79
C ALA A 5 -14.02 -53.51 0.43
N THR A 6 -14.56 -52.72 1.35
CA THR A 6 -14.59 -51.27 1.22
C THR A 6 -13.17 -50.70 1.20
N PRO A 7 -12.82 -49.78 0.27
CA PRO A 7 -11.50 -49.20 0.22
C PRO A 7 -11.21 -48.39 1.51
N LYS A 8 -9.98 -48.46 2.00
CA LYS A 8 -9.51 -47.86 3.27
C LYS A 8 -9.79 -46.36 3.41
N GLU A 9 -10.08 -45.69 2.31
CA GLU A 9 -10.35 -44.22 2.22
C GLU A 9 -11.78 -43.86 2.64
N GLN A 10 -12.69 -44.86 2.73
CA GLN A 10 -14.09 -44.66 3.14
C GLN A 10 -14.38 -45.03 4.60
N LEU A 11 -13.35 -45.43 5.33
CA LEU A 11 -13.50 -45.80 6.75
C LEU A 11 -13.48 -44.55 7.64
N THR A 12 -14.44 -44.45 8.55
CA THR A 12 -14.42 -43.37 9.58
C THR A 12 -13.22 -43.54 10.51
N ALA A 13 -12.82 -42.45 11.19
CA ALA A 13 -11.68 -42.46 12.10
C ALA A 13 -11.76 -43.57 13.15
N TYR A 14 -12.97 -43.95 13.57
CA TYR A 14 -13.21 -45.01 14.51
C TYR A 14 -12.96 -46.43 13.91
N GLN A 15 -13.36 -46.67 12.67
CA GLN A 15 -13.15 -47.93 11.95
C GLN A 15 -11.71 -48.20 11.57
N ARG A 16 -10.89 -47.11 11.53
CA ARG A 16 -9.45 -47.18 11.24
C ARG A 16 -8.63 -47.64 12.44
N TRP A 17 -9.24 -47.72 13.64
CA TRP A 17 -8.60 -48.07 14.90
C TRP A 17 -8.87 -49.52 15.33
N GLU A 18 -9.50 -50.33 14.50
CA GLU A 18 -9.52 -51.79 14.78
C GLU A 18 -8.07 -52.28 14.69
N LEU A 19 -7.55 -52.66 15.86
CA LEU A 19 -6.29 -53.38 15.94
C LEU A 19 -6.42 -54.64 15.07
N ASP A 20 -5.52 -54.81 14.12
CA ASP A 20 -5.34 -56.09 13.44
C ASP A 20 -5.16 -57.13 14.55
N SER A 21 -6.12 -58.05 14.69
CA SER A 21 -6.01 -59.12 15.65
C SER A 21 -4.72 -59.88 15.38
N PHE A 22 -3.90 -60.03 16.40
CA PHE A 22 -2.75 -60.93 16.36
C PHE A 22 -3.26 -62.37 16.29
N ASP A 23 -3.97 -62.73 15.22
CA ASP A 23 -4.31 -64.11 14.96
C ASP A 23 -3.01 -64.85 14.65
N ALA A 24 -2.75 -65.78 15.53
CA ALA A 24 -1.67 -66.73 15.32
C ALA A 24 -1.79 -67.35 13.93
N PRO A 25 -0.68 -67.58 13.23
CA PRO A 25 -0.72 -68.12 11.90
C PRO A 25 -1.51 -69.44 11.93
N LYS A 26 -2.58 -69.54 11.10
CA LYS A 26 -3.35 -70.74 10.93
C LYS A 26 -2.41 -71.82 10.46
N VAL A 27 -2.03 -72.67 11.37
CA VAL A 27 -1.33 -73.93 11.03
C VAL A 27 -2.33 -74.81 10.31
N SER A 28 -2.23 -74.86 8.99
CA SER A 28 -2.97 -75.85 8.17
C SER A 28 -2.35 -77.21 8.39
N ILE A 29 -3.07 -78.06 9.16
CA ILE A 29 -2.72 -79.45 9.33
C ILE A 29 -3.12 -80.16 8.05
N PRO A 30 -2.16 -80.73 7.29
CA PRO A 30 -2.50 -81.57 6.12
C PRO A 30 -3.19 -82.86 6.58
N PRO A 31 -4.10 -83.50 5.80
CA PRO A 31 -4.92 -84.58 6.19
C PRO A 31 -4.18 -85.94 6.52
N ASP A 32 -2.84 -85.95 6.29
CA ASP A 32 -2.10 -87.19 6.43
C ASP A 32 -1.30 -87.39 7.76
N GLY A 33 -1.64 -86.70 8.81
CA GLY A 33 -1.21 -87.04 10.17
C GLY A 33 0.27 -87.15 10.48
N LYS A 34 1.20 -86.81 9.58
CA LYS A 34 2.64 -86.82 9.85
C LYS A 34 3.17 -85.44 10.19
N VAL A 35 3.26 -85.14 11.46
CA VAL A 35 3.96 -84.00 11.99
C VAL A 35 5.45 -84.24 11.82
N LEU A 36 6.05 -83.70 10.74
CA LEU A 36 7.50 -83.63 10.62
C LEU A 36 8.00 -82.55 11.55
N LEU A 37 8.53 -82.87 12.68
CA LEU A 37 9.30 -82.02 13.55
C LEU A 37 10.59 -81.62 12.85
N GLY A 38 10.47 -80.65 11.92
CA GLY A 38 11.62 -80.01 11.31
C GLY A 38 12.37 -79.25 12.39
N GLY A 39 13.55 -79.70 12.69
CA GLY A 39 14.46 -79.07 13.64
C GLY A 39 14.80 -77.65 13.25
N ALA A 40 14.08 -76.67 13.80
CA ALA A 40 14.51 -75.31 13.82
C ALA A 40 15.65 -75.18 14.83
N GLN A 41 16.90 -75.08 14.31
CA GLN A 41 18.06 -74.69 15.09
C GLN A 41 17.71 -73.47 15.95
N LYS A 42 17.70 -73.66 17.27
CA LYS A 42 17.68 -72.55 18.22
C LYS A 42 18.93 -71.72 18.03
N LYS A 43 18.90 -70.73 17.18
CA LYS A 43 19.79 -69.58 17.31
C LYS A 43 19.47 -68.90 18.61
N GLY A 44 20.43 -68.99 19.55
CA GLY A 44 20.50 -68.46 20.87
C GLY A 44 19.37 -67.49 21.26
N ALA A 45 18.39 -67.98 21.96
CA ALA A 45 17.49 -67.11 22.70
C ALA A 45 18.40 -66.40 23.78
N ARG A 46 18.89 -65.21 23.45
CA ARG A 46 19.35 -64.32 24.48
C ARG A 46 18.18 -64.21 25.46
N ALA A 47 18.40 -64.77 26.69
CA ALA A 47 17.45 -64.59 27.75
C ALA A 47 17.10 -63.10 27.81
N ALA A 48 15.88 -62.73 27.45
CA ALA A 48 15.42 -61.37 27.63
C ALA A 48 15.45 -61.13 29.14
N ILE A 49 16.47 -60.38 29.57
CA ILE A 49 16.55 -59.92 30.96
C ILE A 49 15.40 -58.95 31.12
N LEU A 50 14.31 -59.39 31.69
CA LEU A 50 13.16 -58.55 31.99
C LEU A 50 13.63 -57.44 32.91
N PRO A 51 13.37 -56.18 32.57
CA PRO A 51 13.78 -55.03 33.36
C PRO A 51 13.13 -55.13 34.76
N THR A 52 13.89 -54.82 35.80
CA THR A 52 13.33 -54.76 37.15
C THR A 52 12.35 -53.59 37.25
N ALA A 53 11.40 -53.66 38.18
CA ALA A 53 10.42 -52.59 38.40
C ALA A 53 11.04 -51.22 38.54
N ALA A 54 12.19 -51.12 39.25
CA ALA A 54 12.97 -49.89 39.41
C ALA A 54 13.58 -49.38 38.10
N GLN A 55 13.94 -50.29 37.19
CA GLN A 55 14.44 -49.89 35.86
C GLN A 55 13.30 -49.40 34.99
N LEU A 56 12.11 -50.01 35.04
CA LEU A 56 10.93 -49.61 34.32
C LEU A 56 10.46 -48.20 34.73
N GLU A 57 10.48 -47.95 36.05
CA GLU A 57 10.11 -46.65 36.61
C GLU A 57 11.09 -45.53 36.19
N ARG A 58 12.40 -45.80 36.18
CA ARG A 58 13.38 -44.84 35.63
C ARG A 58 13.16 -44.56 34.16
N VAL A 59 12.92 -45.55 33.33
CA VAL A 59 12.65 -45.36 31.91
C VAL A 59 11.38 -44.55 31.69
N HIS A 60 10.34 -44.82 32.46
CA HIS A 60 9.10 -44.08 32.42
C HIS A 60 9.30 -42.59 32.79
N GLN A 61 10.02 -42.35 33.88
CA GLN A 61 10.33 -41.00 34.35
C GLN A 61 11.21 -40.22 33.34
N GLN A 62 12.23 -40.89 32.79
CA GLN A 62 13.05 -40.31 31.75
C GLN A 62 12.28 -40.00 30.48
N ALA A 63 11.44 -40.92 30.02
CA ALA A 63 10.59 -40.71 28.86
C ALA A 63 9.55 -39.56 29.07
N HIS A 64 9.05 -39.43 30.32
CA HIS A 64 8.18 -38.31 30.67
C HIS A 64 8.92 -36.97 30.63
N GLU A 65 10.11 -36.88 31.22
CA GLU A 65 10.96 -35.65 31.22
C GLU A 65 11.35 -35.28 29.81
N GLU A 66 11.82 -36.24 29.01
CA GLU A 66 12.20 -36.00 27.62
C GLU A 66 10.99 -35.57 26.77
N GLY A 67 9.83 -36.22 26.94
CA GLY A 67 8.59 -35.88 26.25
C GLY A 67 8.10 -34.49 26.63
N TYR A 68 8.15 -34.14 27.92
CA TYR A 68 7.77 -32.82 28.39
C TYR A 68 8.73 -31.73 27.83
N ALA A 69 10.03 -31.97 27.92
CA ALA A 69 11.02 -31.01 27.38
C ALA A 69 10.88 -30.84 25.87
N ALA A 70 10.68 -31.91 25.13
CA ALA A 70 10.44 -31.87 23.69
C ALA A 70 9.14 -31.15 23.34
N GLY A 71 8.06 -31.44 24.04
CA GLY A 71 6.76 -30.79 23.86
C GLY A 71 6.82 -29.29 24.17
N HIS A 72 7.47 -28.93 25.28
CA HIS A 72 7.65 -27.53 25.66
C HIS A 72 8.48 -26.76 24.63
N ARG A 73 9.57 -27.36 24.13
CA ARG A 73 10.40 -26.74 23.08
C ARG A 73 9.60 -26.55 21.79
N ALA A 74 8.93 -27.60 21.31
CA ALA A 74 8.09 -27.53 20.11
C ALA A 74 6.93 -26.53 20.26
N GLY A 75 6.35 -26.46 21.47
CA GLY A 75 5.32 -25.47 21.79
C GLY A 75 5.85 -24.03 21.75
N SER A 76 7.00 -23.78 22.38
CA SER A 76 7.62 -22.45 22.40
C SER A 76 8.06 -21.98 20.99
N GLU A 77 8.59 -22.89 20.18
CA GLU A 77 8.96 -22.59 18.78
C GLU A 77 7.72 -22.23 17.93
N ARG A 78 6.60 -22.95 18.11
CA ARG A 78 5.34 -22.61 17.43
C ARG A 78 4.80 -21.25 17.87
N VAL A 79 4.80 -20.98 19.16
CA VAL A 79 4.36 -19.67 19.68
C VAL A 79 5.23 -18.54 19.15
N ALA A 80 6.54 -18.73 19.13
CA ALA A 80 7.47 -17.74 18.58
C ALA A 80 7.21 -17.50 17.07
N ALA A 81 7.01 -18.55 16.30
CA ALA A 81 6.69 -18.45 14.87
C ALA A 81 5.37 -17.72 14.63
N GLU A 82 4.33 -18.03 15.40
CA GLU A 82 3.04 -17.34 15.29
C GLU A 82 3.12 -15.88 15.73
N ALA A 83 3.86 -15.58 16.80
CA ALA A 83 4.09 -14.20 17.24
C ALA A 83 4.79 -13.39 16.16
N LEU A 84 5.82 -13.94 15.52
CA LEU A 84 6.52 -13.30 14.41
C LEU A 84 5.58 -13.04 13.22
N ARG A 85 4.75 -14.02 12.89
CA ARG A 85 3.76 -13.88 11.82
C ARG A 85 2.74 -12.78 12.11
N LEU A 86 2.24 -12.70 13.33
CA LEU A 86 1.33 -11.64 13.74
C LEU A 86 2.00 -10.26 13.69
N GLN A 87 3.26 -10.15 14.10
CA GLN A 87 4.02 -8.91 13.98
C GLN A 87 4.18 -8.47 12.52
N GLN A 88 4.46 -9.41 11.61
CA GLN A 88 4.56 -9.11 10.18
C GLN A 88 3.21 -8.63 9.61
N ILE A 89 2.11 -9.28 9.96
CA ILE A 89 0.77 -8.86 9.52
C ILE A 89 0.43 -7.47 10.07
N ALA A 90 0.71 -7.22 11.35
CA ALA A 90 0.46 -5.92 11.96
C ALA A 90 1.30 -4.80 11.31
N ALA A 91 2.56 -5.08 10.99
CA ALA A 91 3.45 -4.13 10.30
C ALA A 91 2.95 -3.86 8.87
N ALA A 92 2.56 -4.88 8.12
CA ALA A 92 2.02 -4.76 6.77
C ALA A 92 0.72 -3.95 6.76
N LEU A 93 -0.20 -4.23 7.69
CA LEU A 93 -1.46 -3.48 7.82
C LEU A 93 -1.21 -2.01 8.17
N GLY A 94 -0.25 -1.72 9.06
CA GLY A 94 0.13 -0.35 9.39
C GLY A 94 0.71 0.41 8.20
N GLU A 95 1.47 -0.26 7.35
CA GLU A 95 2.01 0.34 6.12
C GLU A 95 0.90 0.59 5.09
N GLU A 96 0.03 -0.39 4.88
CA GLU A 96 -1.11 -0.26 3.95
C GLU A 96 -2.07 0.85 4.38
N SER A 97 -2.33 0.98 5.69
CA SER A 97 -3.14 2.08 6.23
C SER A 97 -2.52 3.44 5.93
N ARG A 98 -1.20 3.61 6.12
CA ARG A 98 -0.52 4.87 5.78
C ARG A 98 -0.58 5.20 4.30
N GLN A 99 -0.39 4.19 3.44
CA GLN A 99 -0.51 4.38 1.99
C GLN A 99 -1.94 4.73 1.57
N PHE A 100 -2.94 4.15 2.24
CA PHE A 100 -4.34 4.51 2.03
C PHE A 100 -4.61 5.96 2.43
N ASP A 101 -4.19 6.36 3.63
CA ASP A 101 -4.35 7.73 4.13
C ASP A 101 -3.68 8.75 3.20
N GLN A 102 -2.49 8.43 2.68
CA GLN A 102 -1.79 9.29 1.73
C GLN A 102 -2.57 9.43 0.42
N ARG A 103 -3.06 8.33 -0.15
CA ARG A 103 -3.87 8.37 -1.38
C ARG A 103 -5.14 9.20 -1.20
N VAL A 104 -5.83 9.03 -0.08
CA VAL A 104 -7.02 9.82 0.24
C VAL A 104 -6.67 11.31 0.36
N ALA A 105 -5.55 11.65 1.00
CA ALA A 105 -5.09 13.03 1.11
C ALA A 105 -4.78 13.64 -0.27
N ASP A 106 -4.11 12.88 -1.13
CA ASP A 106 -3.77 13.32 -2.48
C ASP A 106 -5.04 13.52 -3.33
N GLU A 107 -5.99 12.58 -3.30
CA GLU A 107 -7.26 12.70 -4.01
C GLU A 107 -8.11 13.89 -3.51
N LEU A 108 -8.13 14.15 -2.20
CA LEU A 108 -8.81 15.30 -1.64
C LEU A 108 -8.16 16.62 -2.05
N LEU A 109 -6.83 16.65 -2.13
CA LEU A 109 -6.10 17.81 -2.61
C LEU A 109 -6.40 18.08 -4.09
N GLU A 110 -6.38 17.05 -4.94
CA GLU A 110 -6.76 17.16 -6.34
C GLU A 110 -8.18 17.73 -6.51
N LEU A 111 -9.13 17.19 -5.75
CA LEU A 111 -10.51 17.67 -5.77
C LEU A 111 -10.60 19.14 -5.34
N ALA A 112 -9.90 19.52 -4.27
CA ALA A 112 -9.89 20.89 -3.77
C ALA A 112 -9.29 21.86 -4.81
N LEU A 113 -8.22 21.47 -5.49
CA LEU A 113 -7.60 22.26 -6.56
C LEU A 113 -8.53 22.37 -7.78
N ALA A 114 -9.19 21.29 -8.18
CA ALA A 114 -10.14 21.31 -9.28
C ALA A 114 -11.32 22.26 -9.00
N ILE A 115 -11.89 22.19 -7.78
CA ILE A 115 -12.96 23.10 -7.35
C ILE A 115 -12.46 24.55 -7.34
N SER A 116 -11.28 24.81 -6.78
CA SER A 116 -10.71 26.13 -6.70
C SER A 116 -10.47 26.75 -8.09
N LYS A 117 -9.95 25.95 -9.03
CA LYS A 117 -9.77 26.35 -10.43
C LYS A 117 -11.10 26.75 -11.07
N GLN A 118 -12.13 25.94 -10.87
CA GLN A 118 -13.47 26.19 -11.40
C GLN A 118 -14.10 27.48 -10.82
N VAL A 119 -13.95 27.68 -9.49
CA VAL A 119 -14.44 28.89 -8.82
C VAL A 119 -13.71 30.13 -9.30
N LEU A 120 -12.38 30.08 -9.43
CA LEU A 120 -11.60 31.19 -9.97
C LEU A 120 -11.97 31.54 -11.41
N GLY A 121 -12.13 30.53 -12.27
CA GLY A 121 -12.56 30.74 -13.65
C GLY A 121 -13.94 31.39 -13.75
N GLN A 122 -14.88 31.00 -12.89
CA GLN A 122 -16.21 31.64 -12.82
C GLN A 122 -16.13 33.06 -12.25
N ALA A 123 -15.33 33.27 -11.19
CA ALA A 123 -15.17 34.59 -10.57
C ALA A 123 -14.59 35.62 -11.56
N LEU A 124 -13.64 35.24 -12.39
CA LEU A 124 -13.06 36.12 -13.42
C LEU A 124 -14.07 36.49 -14.51
N LYS A 125 -14.92 35.55 -14.92
CA LYS A 125 -16.00 35.83 -15.87
C LYS A 125 -17.05 36.78 -15.31
N LEU A 126 -17.38 36.66 -14.01
CA LEU A 126 -18.37 37.48 -13.34
C LEU A 126 -17.83 38.86 -12.93
N ARG A 127 -16.53 38.97 -12.67
CA ARG A 127 -15.87 40.18 -12.19
C ARG A 127 -14.57 40.43 -12.93
N PRO A 128 -14.64 40.87 -14.20
CA PRO A 128 -13.44 41.15 -15.00
C PRO A 128 -12.59 42.31 -14.41
N GLU A 129 -13.18 43.14 -13.54
CA GLU A 129 -12.46 44.23 -12.86
C GLU A 129 -11.32 43.74 -11.93
N LEU A 130 -11.28 42.45 -11.60
CA LEU A 130 -10.21 41.86 -10.80
C LEU A 130 -8.82 41.99 -11.49
N ILE A 131 -8.78 42.09 -12.80
CA ILE A 131 -7.53 42.35 -13.55
C ILE A 131 -6.84 43.64 -13.12
N VAL A 132 -7.60 44.66 -12.75
CA VAL A 132 -7.05 45.95 -12.32
C VAL A 132 -6.21 45.80 -11.05
N ALA A 133 -6.61 44.96 -10.13
CA ALA A 133 -5.87 44.67 -8.92
C ALA A 133 -4.55 43.94 -9.26
N VAL A 134 -4.60 42.98 -10.18
CA VAL A 134 -3.42 42.21 -10.65
C VAL A 134 -2.41 43.16 -11.31
N VAL A 135 -2.87 44.00 -12.21
CA VAL A 135 -2.01 45.00 -12.90
C VAL A 135 -1.38 45.96 -11.89
N ASN A 136 -2.16 46.46 -10.89
CA ASN A 136 -1.60 47.33 -9.84
C ASN A 136 -0.54 46.61 -8.99
N GLU A 137 -0.71 45.31 -8.69
CA GLU A 137 0.28 44.53 -7.97
C GLU A 137 1.57 44.39 -8.78
N VAL A 138 1.47 44.12 -10.09
CA VAL A 138 2.60 43.97 -10.97
C VAL A 138 3.35 45.32 -11.14
N ILE A 139 2.62 46.42 -11.28
CA ILE A 139 3.18 47.76 -11.30
C ILE A 139 3.98 48.07 -10.03
N GLY A 140 3.42 47.68 -8.87
CA GLY A 140 4.05 47.90 -7.56
C GLY A 140 5.33 47.10 -7.32
N ARG A 141 5.56 46.05 -8.10
CA ARG A 141 6.76 45.19 -8.01
C ARG A 141 7.93 45.72 -8.85
N LEU A 142 7.67 46.61 -9.79
CA LEU A 142 8.74 47.22 -10.60
C LEU A 142 9.45 48.35 -9.84
N PRO A 143 10.80 48.39 -9.85
CA PRO A 143 11.53 49.55 -9.39
C PRO A 143 11.18 50.75 -10.26
N LEU A 144 11.01 51.92 -9.63
CA LEU A 144 10.61 53.19 -10.26
C LEU A 144 11.49 53.69 -11.43
N ALA A 145 12.59 53.01 -11.72
CA ALA A 145 13.56 53.36 -12.76
C ALA A 145 13.21 52.88 -14.18
N HIS A 146 12.20 52.05 -14.36
CA HIS A 146 11.88 51.42 -15.65
C HIS A 146 10.84 52.25 -16.42
N GLN A 147 11.31 53.23 -17.20
CA GLN A 147 10.46 54.21 -17.91
C GLN A 147 9.82 53.68 -19.20
N ARG A 148 10.09 52.47 -19.65
CA ARG A 148 9.49 51.86 -20.86
C ARG A 148 9.21 50.42 -20.64
N ALA A 149 8.01 50.15 -20.16
CA ALA A 149 7.52 48.76 -19.99
C ALA A 149 6.35 48.53 -20.93
N ARG A 150 6.20 47.28 -21.34
CA ARG A 150 5.06 46.78 -22.13
C ARG A 150 4.19 45.92 -21.25
N LEU A 151 2.95 46.28 -21.14
CA LEU A 151 1.93 45.50 -20.43
C LEU A 151 1.14 44.72 -21.45
N VAL A 152 1.32 43.40 -21.48
CA VAL A 152 0.64 42.48 -22.39
C VAL A 152 -0.58 41.91 -21.68
N LEU A 153 -1.76 42.04 -22.31
CA LEU A 153 -3.06 41.67 -21.76
C LEU A 153 -3.92 40.95 -22.81
N HIS A 154 -4.92 40.21 -22.34
CA HIS A 154 -5.96 39.71 -23.23
C HIS A 154 -6.80 40.87 -23.79
N PRO A 155 -7.23 40.87 -25.08
CA PRO A 155 -8.01 41.95 -25.71
C PRO A 155 -9.25 42.38 -24.90
N ASP A 156 -9.97 41.42 -24.28
CA ASP A 156 -11.14 41.73 -23.46
C ASP A 156 -10.84 42.52 -22.20
N ASP A 157 -9.63 42.38 -21.63
CA ASP A 157 -9.18 43.08 -20.43
C ASP A 157 -8.60 44.48 -20.75
N VAL A 158 -8.12 44.71 -21.98
CA VAL A 158 -7.46 45.96 -22.37
C VAL A 158 -8.36 47.17 -22.20
N THR A 159 -9.61 47.06 -22.61
CA THR A 159 -10.58 48.17 -22.50
C THR A 159 -10.80 48.59 -21.04
N LEU A 160 -10.89 47.65 -20.15
CA LEU A 160 -11.09 47.90 -18.71
C LEU A 160 -9.85 48.48 -18.04
N VAL A 161 -8.66 47.96 -18.37
CA VAL A 161 -7.39 48.46 -17.85
C VAL A 161 -7.12 49.85 -18.37
N GLN A 162 -7.38 50.16 -19.65
CA GLN A 162 -7.26 51.49 -20.22
C GLN A 162 -8.19 52.51 -19.55
N GLN A 163 -9.43 52.12 -19.24
CA GLN A 163 -10.39 53.00 -18.57
C GLN A 163 -9.96 53.31 -17.13
N ARG A 164 -9.40 52.37 -16.43
CA ARG A 164 -9.10 52.48 -14.98
C ARG A 164 -7.66 52.98 -14.71
N LEU A 165 -6.72 52.57 -15.52
CA LEU A 165 -5.28 52.82 -15.29
C LEU A 165 -4.59 53.51 -16.44
N GLY A 166 -5.28 53.77 -17.57
CA GLY A 166 -4.67 54.29 -18.81
C GLY A 166 -3.88 55.59 -18.66
N GLU A 167 -4.38 56.55 -17.90
CA GLU A 167 -3.66 57.80 -17.63
C GLU A 167 -2.39 57.58 -16.85
N ARG A 168 -2.42 56.72 -15.82
CA ARG A 168 -1.27 56.37 -14.98
C ARG A 168 -0.19 55.62 -15.79
N LEU A 169 -0.60 54.72 -16.67
CA LEU A 169 0.30 53.97 -17.53
C LEU A 169 0.98 54.87 -18.56
N LYS A 170 0.23 55.79 -19.17
CA LYS A 170 0.76 56.78 -20.12
C LYS A 170 1.75 57.73 -19.46
N GLN A 171 1.47 58.20 -18.25
CA GLN A 171 2.39 59.05 -17.50
C GLN A 171 3.71 58.33 -17.15
N SER A 172 3.67 57.04 -16.97
CA SER A 172 4.84 56.18 -16.72
C SER A 172 5.56 55.76 -18.02
N GLY A 173 5.04 56.12 -19.20
CA GLY A 173 5.60 55.75 -20.49
C GLY A 173 5.41 54.29 -20.88
N TRP A 174 4.39 53.66 -20.34
CA TRP A 174 4.08 52.24 -20.57
C TRP A 174 3.16 52.06 -21.77
N GLU A 175 3.40 51.02 -22.53
CA GLU A 175 2.60 50.61 -23.68
C GLU A 175 1.76 49.39 -23.35
N ILE A 176 0.48 49.40 -23.75
CA ILE A 176 -0.40 48.23 -23.63
C ILE A 176 -0.38 47.48 -24.95
N ILE A 177 -0.12 46.18 -24.89
CA ILE A 177 -0.09 45.27 -26.04
C ILE A 177 -1.18 44.23 -25.84
N GLU A 178 -1.96 43.99 -26.90
CA GLU A 178 -2.97 42.96 -26.93
C GLU A 178 -2.37 41.63 -27.36
N ASN A 179 -2.65 40.56 -26.58
CA ASN A 179 -2.28 39.19 -26.93
C ASN A 179 -3.40 38.22 -26.50
N ALA A 180 -4.02 37.57 -27.49
CA ALA A 180 -5.10 36.61 -27.27
C ALA A 180 -4.61 35.26 -26.70
N GLU A 181 -3.29 35.04 -26.63
CA GLU A 181 -2.74 33.81 -25.99
C GLU A 181 -2.73 33.90 -24.46
N ILE A 182 -2.84 35.09 -23.89
CA ILE A 182 -2.95 35.29 -22.45
C ILE A 182 -4.39 35.06 -22.02
N SER A 183 -4.61 34.24 -21.02
CA SER A 183 -5.94 34.02 -20.45
C SER A 183 -6.47 35.30 -19.79
N CYS A 184 -7.79 35.57 -19.90
CA CYS A 184 -8.44 36.70 -19.23
C CYS A 184 -8.17 36.71 -17.74
N GLY A 185 -7.91 37.90 -17.17
CA GLY A 185 -7.56 38.08 -15.76
C GLY A 185 -6.09 37.89 -15.43
N GLY A 186 -5.25 37.62 -16.44
CA GLY A 186 -3.82 37.56 -16.35
C GLY A 186 -3.13 38.71 -17.10
N CYS A 187 -1.88 39.03 -16.76
CA CYS A 187 -1.04 39.97 -17.48
C CYS A 187 0.41 39.53 -17.47
N ARG A 188 1.17 40.03 -18.45
CA ARG A 188 2.63 39.94 -18.49
C ARG A 188 3.18 41.33 -18.63
N LEU A 189 4.20 41.62 -17.86
CA LEU A 189 4.90 42.91 -17.95
C LEU A 189 6.31 42.66 -18.43
N GLU A 190 6.67 43.30 -19.55
CA GLU A 190 7.97 43.22 -20.18
C GLU A 190 8.67 44.57 -20.05
N ALA A 191 9.81 44.61 -19.40
CA ALA A 191 10.71 45.74 -19.33
C ALA A 191 12.10 45.35 -19.87
N ALA A 192 12.94 46.31 -20.21
CA ALA A 192 14.22 46.04 -20.86
C ALA A 192 15.13 45.04 -20.15
N GLU A 193 15.05 44.95 -18.83
CA GLU A 193 15.90 44.07 -18.00
C GLU A 193 15.10 43.13 -17.10
N CYS A 194 13.77 43.18 -17.14
CA CYS A 194 12.90 42.42 -16.23
C CYS A 194 11.60 42.04 -16.93
N GLU A 195 11.21 40.78 -16.79
CA GLU A 195 9.91 40.25 -17.17
C GLU A 195 9.18 39.77 -15.93
N ILE A 196 7.95 40.23 -15.74
CA ILE A 196 7.09 39.78 -14.66
C ILE A 196 5.90 39.08 -15.29
N ASP A 197 5.89 37.75 -15.14
CA ASP A 197 4.78 36.91 -15.56
C ASP A 197 3.75 36.81 -14.41
N ALA A 198 2.59 37.43 -14.64
CA ALA A 198 1.42 37.38 -13.77
C ALA A 198 0.19 36.80 -14.51
N THR A 199 0.43 35.93 -15.48
CA THR A 199 -0.63 35.13 -16.11
C THR A 199 -1.34 34.29 -15.08
N MET A 200 -2.58 33.90 -15.39
CA MET A 200 -3.36 33.03 -14.48
C MET A 200 -2.65 31.70 -14.22
N GLU A 201 -2.05 31.15 -15.26
CA GLU A 201 -1.29 29.89 -15.21
C GLU A 201 -0.12 30.00 -14.22
N ARG A 202 0.68 31.06 -14.33
CA ARG A 202 1.84 31.25 -13.46
C ARG A 202 1.46 31.56 -12.01
N ARG A 203 0.38 32.32 -11.82
CA ARG A 203 -0.15 32.61 -10.48
C ARG A 203 -0.71 31.35 -9.82
N TRP A 204 -1.45 30.56 -10.59
CA TRP A 204 -1.95 29.25 -10.13
C TRP A 204 -0.82 28.33 -9.75
N GLN A 205 0.17 28.19 -10.62
CA GLN A 205 1.32 27.33 -10.37
C GLN A 205 2.03 27.70 -9.05
N ARG A 206 2.22 28.97 -8.77
CA ARG A 206 2.80 29.42 -7.49
C ARG A 206 1.96 29.03 -6.28
N VAL A 207 0.65 29.04 -6.40
CA VAL A 207 -0.24 28.59 -5.32
C VAL A 207 -0.10 27.09 -5.12
N VAL A 208 -0.11 26.32 -6.20
CA VAL A 208 0.03 24.86 -6.18
C VAL A 208 1.40 24.43 -5.63
N GLU A 209 2.48 25.08 -6.06
CA GLU A 209 3.84 24.86 -5.54
C GLU A 209 3.92 25.16 -4.02
N ALA A 210 3.25 26.21 -3.56
CA ALA A 210 3.22 26.58 -2.14
C ALA A 210 2.45 25.56 -1.28
N ILE A 211 1.53 24.79 -1.88
CA ILE A 211 0.80 23.69 -1.23
C ILE A 211 1.59 22.38 -1.29
N GLY A 212 2.63 22.30 -2.14
CA GLY A 212 3.48 21.12 -2.30
C GLY A 212 2.95 20.08 -3.30
N SER A 213 2.11 20.52 -4.25
CA SER A 213 1.60 19.65 -5.31
C SER A 213 2.01 20.15 -6.71
N GLU A 214 2.03 19.26 -7.70
CA GLU A 214 2.40 19.57 -9.09
C GLU A 214 1.15 19.56 -10.01
N HIS A 215 0.22 20.50 -9.80
CA HIS A 215 -0.98 20.57 -10.65
C HIS A 215 -0.92 21.78 -11.59
N ALA A 216 -0.93 21.51 -12.88
CA ALA A 216 -0.93 22.56 -13.90
C ALA A 216 -2.30 23.25 -14.03
N TRP A 217 -2.29 24.53 -14.43
CA TRP A 217 -3.52 25.29 -14.69
C TRP A 217 -4.28 24.82 -15.94
N ILE A 218 -3.71 23.94 -16.75
CA ILE A 218 -4.11 23.73 -18.12
C ILE A 218 -5.58 23.34 -18.31
N GLU A 219 -6.21 24.07 -19.15
CA GLU A 219 -7.32 24.08 -20.10
C GLU A 219 -8.71 24.27 -19.56
#